data_a755769aeae54aa4c8369529cb597eb3
#
_entry.id   a755769aeae54aa4c8369529cb597eb3
#
_cell.length_a   1.000
_cell.length_b   1.000
_cell.length_c   1.000
_cell.angle_alpha   90.00
_cell.angle_beta   90.00
_cell.angle_gamma   90.00
#
_symmetry.space_group_name_H-M   'P 1'
#
loop_
_entity.id
_entity.type
_entity.pdbx_description
1 polymer ?
#
loop_
_entity_poly.entity_id
_entity_poly.type
_entity_poly.pdbx_seq_one_letter_code
_entity_poly.pdbx_strand_id
1 'polypeptide(L)'
;MSADASTHAGGATGTGTGAGTPPLFRGLVDDAGLFPPTALPMSEALERHRNDLAGGDPVLTHRFLCPAGRLDEFRERVTFPIRLGLILDVPDLPPLGDLAVELVEVRQGPGETPGDVADRLAGRMPAGARLFVEVVPGDPANLPRDASGPGLKVRCGGPAADAFPRAEDLGALIAHCAEHGVPFKATAGLHNAVRHFDPALGVDRHGFLNLVLAVCAAVQGRDPVAVLKLTDVGGLVRTAQAVPEEVATRARELLVSYGSCSTGTPIDDLVALGLIAHRPPSPGTGPGPVPGTTFDTAEEIA
;
A
#
# COMPACT_ATOMS: atom_id res chain seq x y z
N MET A 1 62.81 17.01 -25.50
CA MET A 1 62.19 15.70 -25.61
C MET A 1 60.82 15.83 -24.93
N SER A 2 59.83 15.94 -25.79
CA SER A 2 58.40 16.15 -25.40
C SER A 2 57.79 14.85 -24.89
N ALA A 3 57.02 14.90 -23.83
CA ALA A 3 56.11 13.85 -23.43
C ALA A 3 54.70 14.41 -23.38
N ASP A 4 53.90 13.80 -24.21
CA ASP A 4 52.51 14.10 -24.50
C ASP A 4 51.61 13.58 -23.39
N ALA A 5 50.74 14.43 -22.88
CA ALA A 5 49.74 14.04 -21.83
C ALA A 5 48.37 14.00 -22.51
N SER A 6 47.93 12.81 -22.90
CA SER A 6 46.57 12.55 -23.37
C SER A 6 45.59 12.47 -22.23
N THR A 7 44.73 13.44 -22.15
CA THR A 7 43.53 13.46 -21.30
C THR A 7 42.46 12.56 -21.91
N HIS A 8 42.16 11.45 -21.24
CA HIS A 8 40.94 10.66 -21.52
C HIS A 8 39.78 11.21 -20.72
N ALA A 9 38.84 11.89 -21.38
CA ALA A 9 37.52 12.17 -20.90
C ALA A 9 36.68 10.89 -20.97
N GLY A 10 36.48 10.23 -19.82
CA GLY A 10 35.55 9.13 -19.68
C GLY A 10 34.13 9.64 -19.68
N GLY A 11 33.44 9.53 -20.82
CA GLY A 11 32.02 9.76 -20.94
C GLY A 11 31.24 8.70 -20.12
N ALA A 12 30.54 9.13 -19.12
CA ALA A 12 29.54 8.31 -18.39
C ALA A 12 28.38 8.06 -19.36
N THR A 13 28.39 6.92 -20.03
CA THR A 13 27.23 6.41 -20.74
C THR A 13 26.21 5.93 -19.71
N GLY A 14 25.21 6.76 -19.45
CA GLY A 14 24.01 6.34 -18.74
C GLY A 14 23.30 5.27 -19.58
N THR A 15 23.50 4.01 -19.23
CA THR A 15 22.71 2.90 -19.75
C THR A 15 21.32 3.01 -19.15
N GLY A 16 20.38 3.63 -19.88
CA GLY A 16 18.95 3.53 -19.64
C GLY A 16 18.50 2.09 -19.86
N THR A 17 18.71 1.24 -18.86
CA THR A 17 18.02 -0.06 -18.80
C THR A 17 16.53 0.25 -18.63
N GLY A 18 15.68 -0.32 -19.48
CA GLY A 18 14.22 -0.30 -19.35
C GLY A 18 13.82 -0.82 -17.98
N ALA A 19 13.79 0.09 -17.01
CA ALA A 19 13.68 -0.24 -15.61
C ALA A 19 12.23 -0.63 -15.31
N GLY A 20 12.01 -1.92 -15.08
CA GLY A 20 10.80 -2.38 -14.42
C GLY A 20 10.64 -1.71 -13.05
N THR A 21 9.45 -1.77 -12.47
CA THR A 21 9.18 -1.23 -11.12
C THR A 21 10.19 -1.76 -10.11
N PRO A 22 10.87 -0.90 -9.35
CA PRO A 22 11.83 -1.33 -8.32
C PRO A 22 11.19 -2.29 -7.30
N PRO A 23 11.94 -3.27 -6.76
CA PRO A 23 11.44 -4.22 -5.75
C PRO A 23 10.75 -3.53 -4.58
N LEU A 24 11.23 -2.36 -4.18
CA LEU A 24 10.69 -1.53 -3.10
C LEU A 24 9.20 -1.22 -3.26
N PHE A 25 8.70 -1.09 -4.47
CA PHE A 25 7.32 -0.66 -4.75
C PHE A 25 6.43 -1.79 -5.31
N ARG A 26 6.98 -2.97 -5.61
CA ARG A 26 6.19 -4.09 -6.17
C ARG A 26 5.22 -4.64 -5.13
N GLY A 27 3.94 -4.83 -5.53
CA GLY A 27 2.91 -5.37 -4.66
C GLY A 27 2.74 -4.58 -3.37
N LEU A 28 2.86 -3.25 -3.43
CA LEU A 28 2.81 -2.39 -2.26
C LEU A 28 1.38 -2.05 -1.84
N VAL A 29 0.45 -1.95 -2.79
CA VAL A 29 -0.88 -1.35 -2.58
C VAL A 29 -1.98 -2.40 -2.72
N ASP A 30 -2.80 -2.58 -1.68
CA ASP A 30 -4.07 -3.32 -1.74
C ASP A 30 -5.21 -2.39 -2.15
N ASP A 31 -6.15 -2.91 -2.92
CA ASP A 31 -7.36 -2.19 -3.30
C ASP A 31 -8.37 -2.13 -2.14
N ALA A 32 -8.48 -0.97 -1.51
CA ALA A 32 -9.42 -0.67 -0.43
C ALA A 32 -10.56 0.27 -0.91
N GLY A 33 -11.00 0.17 -2.15
CA GLY A 33 -11.99 1.06 -2.76
C GLY A 33 -13.34 1.11 -2.08
N LEU A 34 -13.70 0.05 -1.36
CA LEU A 34 -14.92 0.01 -0.55
C LEU A 34 -14.86 0.88 0.71
N PHE A 35 -13.68 1.40 1.06
CA PHE A 35 -13.46 2.13 2.31
C PHE A 35 -13.35 3.64 2.09
N PRO A 36 -13.70 4.45 3.14
CA PRO A 36 -13.53 5.89 3.09
C PRO A 36 -12.06 6.30 2.82
N PRO A 37 -11.86 7.51 2.22
CA PRO A 37 -12.87 8.48 1.82
C PRO A 37 -13.57 8.17 0.49
N THR A 38 -13.05 7.28 -0.36
CA THR A 38 -13.63 6.97 -1.68
C THR A 38 -14.95 6.24 -1.56
N ALA A 39 -15.03 5.19 -0.73
CA ALA A 39 -16.22 4.43 -0.39
C ALA A 39 -17.11 4.07 -1.60
N LEU A 40 -16.50 3.46 -2.63
CA LEU A 40 -17.23 3.08 -3.85
C LEU A 40 -18.35 2.10 -3.56
N PRO A 41 -19.46 2.16 -4.30
CA PRO A 41 -20.40 1.06 -4.39
C PRO A 41 -19.70 -0.24 -4.83
N MET A 42 -20.18 -1.40 -4.41
CA MET A 42 -19.53 -2.69 -4.71
C MET A 42 -19.32 -2.91 -6.21
N SER A 43 -20.32 -2.59 -7.05
CA SER A 43 -20.21 -2.72 -8.50
C SER A 43 -19.09 -1.89 -9.10
N GLU A 44 -18.97 -0.63 -8.68
CA GLU A 44 -17.92 0.29 -9.14
C GLU A 44 -16.53 -0.13 -8.64
N ALA A 45 -16.43 -0.57 -7.39
CA ALA A 45 -15.19 -1.07 -6.83
C ALA A 45 -14.70 -2.33 -7.58
N LEU A 46 -15.60 -3.26 -7.91
CA LEU A 46 -15.27 -4.47 -8.68
C LEU A 46 -14.90 -4.15 -10.13
N GLU A 47 -15.56 -3.18 -10.75
CA GLU A 47 -15.20 -2.73 -12.10
C GLU A 47 -13.81 -2.09 -12.12
N ARG A 48 -13.51 -1.19 -11.17
CA ARG A 48 -12.18 -0.63 -11.02
C ARG A 48 -11.14 -1.72 -10.81
N HIS A 49 -11.38 -2.66 -9.90
CA HIS A 49 -10.46 -3.76 -9.63
C HIS A 49 -10.20 -4.63 -10.87
N ARG A 50 -11.24 -4.90 -11.68
CA ARG A 50 -11.08 -5.62 -12.96
C ARG A 50 -10.17 -4.87 -13.92
N ASN A 51 -10.33 -3.55 -14.01
CA ASN A 51 -9.49 -2.70 -14.85
C ASN A 51 -8.05 -2.67 -14.37
N ASP A 52 -7.82 -2.61 -13.05
CA ASP A 52 -6.49 -2.70 -12.43
C ASP A 52 -5.82 -4.05 -12.72
N LEU A 53 -6.57 -5.16 -12.64
CA LEU A 53 -6.08 -6.49 -13.02
C LEU A 53 -5.67 -6.54 -14.49
N ALA A 54 -6.49 -5.99 -15.39
CA ALA A 54 -6.18 -5.93 -16.81
C ALA A 54 -4.96 -5.05 -17.11
N GLY A 55 -4.80 -3.95 -16.36
CA GLY A 55 -3.64 -3.06 -16.42
C GLY A 55 -2.36 -3.73 -15.94
N GLY A 56 -2.44 -4.61 -14.96
CA GLY A 56 -1.32 -5.38 -14.42
C GLY A 56 -0.21 -4.52 -13.86
N ASP A 57 -0.52 -3.38 -13.20
CA ASP A 57 0.49 -2.52 -12.62
C ASP A 57 1.20 -3.23 -11.46
N PRO A 58 2.53 -3.34 -11.49
CA PRO A 58 3.28 -4.09 -10.49
C PRO A 58 3.33 -3.44 -9.10
N VAL A 59 2.90 -2.20 -8.93
CA VAL A 59 2.76 -1.53 -7.63
C VAL A 59 1.59 -2.11 -6.85
N LEU A 60 0.54 -2.57 -7.56
CA LEU A 60 -0.64 -3.14 -6.95
C LEU A 60 -0.39 -4.61 -6.56
N THR A 61 -0.93 -5.01 -5.41
CA THR A 61 -0.99 -6.42 -5.01
C THR A 61 -2.00 -7.20 -5.84
N HIS A 62 -2.93 -6.50 -6.50
CA HIS A 62 -4.13 -7.08 -7.10
C HIS A 62 -4.95 -7.90 -6.09
N ARG A 63 -4.99 -7.46 -4.84
CA ARG A 63 -5.82 -8.00 -3.78
C ARG A 63 -6.91 -6.99 -3.45
N PHE A 64 -8.16 -7.46 -3.46
CA PHE A 64 -9.34 -6.67 -3.14
C PHE A 64 -9.67 -6.80 -1.65
N LEU A 65 -9.74 -5.69 -0.93
CA LEU A 65 -10.11 -5.68 0.48
C LEU A 65 -11.64 -5.59 0.62
N CYS A 66 -12.25 -6.62 1.20
CA CYS A 66 -13.69 -6.71 1.39
C CYS A 66 -14.05 -6.84 2.87
N PRO A 67 -14.98 -6.01 3.40
CA PRO A 67 -15.56 -6.22 4.72
C PRO A 67 -16.32 -7.57 4.76
N ALA A 68 -16.16 -8.34 5.83
CA ALA A 68 -16.86 -9.61 6.00
C ALA A 68 -18.38 -9.45 6.01
N GLY A 69 -18.87 -8.35 6.57
CA GLY A 69 -20.29 -8.00 6.57
C GLY A 69 -20.86 -7.69 5.18
N ARG A 70 -20.02 -7.55 4.14
CA ARG A 70 -20.44 -7.31 2.74
C ARG A 70 -20.17 -8.49 1.81
N LEU A 71 -19.82 -9.66 2.34
CA LEU A 71 -19.49 -10.83 1.52
C LEU A 71 -20.64 -11.33 0.66
N ASP A 72 -21.87 -11.24 1.14
CA ASP A 72 -23.02 -11.66 0.34
C ASP A 72 -23.25 -10.73 -0.85
N GLU A 73 -23.18 -9.42 -0.63
CA GLU A 73 -23.20 -8.43 -1.73
C GLU A 73 -22.04 -8.65 -2.71
N PHE A 74 -20.86 -8.98 -2.20
CA PHE A 74 -19.69 -9.29 -3.03
C PHE A 74 -19.96 -10.54 -3.91
N ARG A 75 -20.46 -11.63 -3.33
CA ARG A 75 -20.77 -12.87 -4.05
C ARG A 75 -21.79 -12.69 -5.15
N GLU A 76 -22.79 -11.85 -4.91
CA GLU A 76 -23.84 -11.55 -5.91
C GLU A 76 -23.30 -10.80 -7.13
N ARG A 77 -22.20 -10.04 -6.97
CA ARG A 77 -21.72 -9.10 -7.99
C ARG A 77 -20.41 -9.50 -8.65
N VAL A 78 -19.62 -10.35 -8.00
CA VAL A 78 -18.33 -10.78 -8.57
C VAL A 78 -18.56 -11.72 -9.74
N THR A 79 -17.91 -11.44 -10.89
CA THR A 79 -18.05 -12.22 -12.13
C THR A 79 -16.70 -12.66 -12.70
N PHE A 80 -15.62 -12.53 -11.94
CA PHE A 80 -14.27 -12.88 -12.36
C PHE A 80 -13.45 -13.39 -11.16
N PRO A 81 -12.39 -14.17 -11.37
CA PRO A 81 -11.52 -14.60 -10.30
C PRO A 81 -10.87 -13.42 -9.59
N ILE A 82 -10.89 -13.42 -8.26
CA ILE A 82 -10.40 -12.33 -7.44
C ILE A 82 -9.68 -12.88 -6.21
N ARG A 83 -8.61 -12.22 -5.80
CA ARG A 83 -7.84 -12.50 -4.59
C ARG A 83 -8.34 -11.56 -3.49
N LEU A 84 -8.74 -12.10 -2.35
CA LEU A 84 -9.35 -11.33 -1.28
C LEU A 84 -8.41 -11.12 -0.09
N GLY A 85 -8.44 -9.89 0.45
CA GLY A 85 -8.15 -9.61 1.83
C GLY A 85 -9.46 -9.37 2.57
N LEU A 86 -9.78 -10.21 3.54
CA LEU A 86 -11.03 -10.11 4.29
C LEU A 86 -10.83 -9.26 5.54
N ILE A 87 -11.63 -8.21 5.69
CA ILE A 87 -11.66 -7.39 6.91
C ILE A 87 -12.78 -7.93 7.79
N LEU A 88 -12.43 -8.54 8.93
CA LEU A 88 -13.40 -9.10 9.86
C LEU A 88 -14.03 -8.00 10.70
N ASP A 89 -15.12 -7.45 10.20
CA ASP A 89 -15.94 -6.41 10.82
C ASP A 89 -17.23 -6.95 11.45
N VAL A 90 -17.38 -8.27 11.51
CA VAL A 90 -18.46 -9.01 12.14
C VAL A 90 -17.91 -9.91 13.24
N PRO A 91 -18.75 -10.34 14.24
CA PRO A 91 -18.27 -11.09 15.41
C PRO A 91 -17.55 -12.40 15.05
N ASP A 92 -18.04 -13.09 14.03
CA ASP A 92 -17.55 -14.40 13.60
C ASP A 92 -17.11 -14.41 12.15
N LEU A 93 -16.13 -15.27 11.84
CA LEU A 93 -15.70 -15.50 10.46
C LEU A 93 -16.85 -16.21 9.70
N PRO A 94 -17.43 -15.58 8.67
CA PRO A 94 -18.52 -16.19 7.91
C PRO A 94 -18.00 -17.37 7.06
N PRO A 95 -18.90 -18.26 6.59
CA PRO A 95 -18.54 -19.29 5.63
C PRO A 95 -17.94 -18.67 4.37
N LEU A 96 -16.73 -19.07 4.00
CA LEU A 96 -15.98 -18.49 2.87
C LEU A 96 -16.18 -19.25 1.57
N GLY A 97 -16.54 -20.56 1.62
CA GLY A 97 -16.69 -21.39 0.43
C GLY A 97 -15.39 -21.44 -0.38
N ASP A 98 -15.51 -21.27 -1.69
CA ASP A 98 -14.39 -21.34 -2.65
C ASP A 98 -13.70 -19.97 -2.87
N LEU A 99 -13.94 -18.98 -2.00
CA LEU A 99 -13.29 -17.65 -2.12
C LEU A 99 -11.79 -17.76 -1.90
N ALA A 100 -11.00 -17.19 -2.79
CA ALA A 100 -9.55 -17.14 -2.68
C ALA A 100 -9.13 -16.07 -1.67
N VAL A 101 -9.26 -16.36 -0.37
CA VAL A 101 -8.87 -15.46 0.72
C VAL A 101 -7.40 -15.65 1.03
N GLU A 102 -6.58 -14.62 0.83
CA GLU A 102 -5.13 -14.65 1.09
C GLU A 102 -4.75 -14.13 2.47
N LEU A 103 -5.59 -13.24 3.00
CA LEU A 103 -5.38 -12.70 4.33
C LEU A 103 -6.72 -12.35 5.00
N VAL A 104 -6.69 -12.39 6.33
CA VAL A 104 -7.78 -11.94 7.19
C VAL A 104 -7.21 -10.85 8.11
N GLU A 105 -7.86 -9.71 8.15
CA GLU A 105 -7.51 -8.59 9.02
C GLU A 105 -8.55 -8.45 10.11
N VAL A 106 -8.10 -8.42 11.37
CA VAL A 106 -8.98 -8.41 12.54
C VAL A 106 -8.54 -7.32 13.49
N ARG A 107 -9.47 -6.55 14.00
CA ARG A 107 -9.19 -5.65 15.11
C ARG A 107 -9.15 -6.46 16.41
N GLN A 108 -8.14 -6.24 17.24
CA GLN A 108 -8.13 -6.81 18.59
C GLN A 108 -9.24 -6.20 19.45
N GLY A 109 -9.85 -7.02 20.27
CA GLY A 109 -10.82 -6.57 21.28
C GLY A 109 -10.13 -5.91 22.49
N PRO A 110 -10.90 -5.28 23.37
CA PRO A 110 -10.36 -4.71 24.61
C PRO A 110 -9.64 -5.78 25.45
N GLY A 111 -8.35 -5.57 25.72
CA GLY A 111 -7.54 -6.47 26.54
C GLY A 111 -7.06 -7.74 25.81
N GLU A 112 -7.45 -7.99 24.55
CA GLU A 112 -6.88 -9.08 23.75
C GLU A 112 -5.45 -8.73 23.30
N THR A 113 -4.59 -9.73 23.26
CA THR A 113 -3.30 -9.67 22.54
C THR A 113 -3.46 -10.20 21.10
N PRO A 114 -2.50 -9.94 20.20
CA PRO A 114 -2.53 -10.59 18.88
C PRO A 114 -2.53 -12.13 18.96
N GLY A 115 -1.91 -12.71 19.97
CA GLY A 115 -1.95 -14.15 20.25
C GLY A 115 -3.36 -14.65 20.59
N ASP A 116 -4.09 -13.94 21.47
CA ASP A 116 -5.46 -14.30 21.83
C ASP A 116 -6.40 -14.26 20.61
N VAL A 117 -6.20 -13.29 19.71
CA VAL A 117 -6.94 -13.23 18.43
C VAL A 117 -6.62 -14.44 17.55
N ALA A 118 -5.34 -14.83 17.46
CA ALA A 118 -4.93 -15.98 16.68
C ALA A 118 -5.54 -17.28 17.25
N ASP A 119 -5.51 -17.45 18.57
CA ASP A 119 -6.09 -18.62 19.25
C ASP A 119 -7.63 -18.68 19.04
N ARG A 120 -8.32 -17.55 19.12
CA ARG A 120 -9.76 -17.46 18.87
C ARG A 120 -10.15 -17.83 17.44
N LEU A 121 -9.28 -17.58 16.46
CA LEU A 121 -9.50 -17.91 15.05
C LEU A 121 -8.86 -19.23 14.62
N ALA A 122 -8.12 -19.90 15.52
CA ALA A 122 -7.46 -21.18 15.22
C ALA A 122 -8.49 -22.19 14.70
N GLY A 123 -8.14 -22.91 13.64
CA GLY A 123 -9.00 -23.90 12.99
C GLY A 123 -10.17 -23.32 12.17
N ARG A 124 -10.35 -21.99 12.17
CA ARG A 124 -11.40 -21.30 11.40
C ARG A 124 -10.83 -20.52 10.21
N MET A 125 -9.53 -20.26 10.23
CA MET A 125 -8.84 -19.54 9.15
C MET A 125 -8.86 -20.34 7.84
N PRO A 126 -9.05 -19.67 6.68
CA PRO A 126 -8.90 -20.31 5.38
C PRO A 126 -7.50 -20.88 5.21
N ALA A 127 -7.39 -22.02 4.57
CA ALA A 127 -6.10 -22.65 4.30
C ALA A 127 -5.19 -21.71 3.51
N GLY A 128 -3.98 -21.48 4.02
CA GLY A 128 -2.98 -20.61 3.41
C GLY A 128 -3.20 -19.11 3.63
N ALA A 129 -4.32 -18.70 4.22
CA ALA A 129 -4.54 -17.29 4.54
C ALA A 129 -3.70 -16.85 5.75
N ARG A 130 -3.15 -15.62 5.68
CA ARG A 130 -2.40 -15.01 6.78
C ARG A 130 -3.32 -14.16 7.64
N LEU A 131 -3.16 -14.24 8.95
CA LEU A 131 -3.84 -13.37 9.90
C LEU A 131 -3.01 -12.10 10.14
N PHE A 132 -3.67 -10.94 10.09
CA PHE A 132 -3.13 -9.65 10.52
C PHE A 132 -4.03 -9.06 11.59
N VAL A 133 -3.44 -8.73 12.75
CA VAL A 133 -4.18 -8.15 13.88
C VAL A 133 -3.92 -6.66 13.96
N GLU A 134 -5.00 -5.86 13.89
CA GLU A 134 -4.93 -4.40 14.00
C GLU A 134 -4.67 -4.02 15.44
N VAL A 135 -3.50 -3.42 15.67
CA VAL A 135 -3.00 -2.98 16.97
C VAL A 135 -2.90 -1.46 17.02
N VAL A 136 -2.97 -0.92 18.24
CA VAL A 136 -2.62 0.48 18.49
C VAL A 136 -1.11 0.54 18.71
N PRO A 137 -0.34 1.32 17.91
CA PRO A 137 1.09 1.44 18.11
C PRO A 137 1.39 2.19 19.42
N GLY A 138 2.48 1.83 20.10
CA GLY A 138 2.97 2.51 21.31
C GLY A 138 3.45 1.58 22.42
N ASP A 139 2.86 0.39 22.59
CA ASP A 139 3.33 -0.59 23.57
C ASP A 139 3.74 -1.91 22.87
N PRO A 140 5.05 -2.22 22.77
CA PRO A 140 5.53 -3.45 22.17
C PRO A 140 5.45 -4.68 23.11
N ALA A 141 5.08 -4.52 24.39
CA ALA A 141 5.19 -5.59 25.39
C ALA A 141 4.43 -6.87 25.02
N ASN A 142 3.28 -6.72 24.36
CA ASN A 142 2.38 -7.83 23.99
C ASN A 142 2.39 -8.16 22.49
N LEU A 143 3.33 -7.59 21.73
CA LEU A 143 3.43 -7.89 20.30
C LEU A 143 4.15 -9.23 20.05
N PRO A 144 3.83 -9.93 18.94
CA PRO A 144 4.56 -11.13 18.52
C PRO A 144 6.06 -10.87 18.40
N ARG A 145 6.88 -11.87 18.75
CA ARG A 145 8.35 -11.78 18.72
C ARG A 145 8.99 -12.70 17.70
N ASP A 146 8.22 -13.22 16.77
CA ASP A 146 8.69 -14.02 15.65
C ASP A 146 7.64 -14.02 14.52
N ALA A 147 8.04 -14.52 13.36
CA ALA A 147 7.18 -14.57 12.17
C ALA A 147 6.18 -15.73 12.16
N SER A 148 6.18 -16.60 13.18
CA SER A 148 5.27 -17.78 13.26
C SER A 148 3.88 -17.40 13.77
N GLY A 149 3.79 -16.27 14.48
CA GLY A 149 2.53 -15.69 14.96
C GLY A 149 1.78 -14.89 13.90
N PRO A 150 0.68 -14.23 14.30
CA PRO A 150 -0.05 -13.32 13.43
C PRO A 150 0.82 -12.13 13.03
N GLY A 151 0.64 -11.65 11.79
CA GLY A 151 1.16 -10.36 11.39
C GLY A 151 0.41 -9.23 12.10
N LEU A 152 1.01 -8.05 12.07
CA LEU A 152 0.42 -6.85 12.67
C LEU A 152 -0.22 -5.97 11.59
N LYS A 153 -1.25 -5.25 11.95
CA LYS A 153 -1.82 -4.19 11.13
C LYS A 153 -1.83 -2.90 11.93
N VAL A 154 -1.36 -1.80 11.34
CA VAL A 154 -1.35 -0.49 11.95
C VAL A 154 -2.21 0.50 11.15
N ARG A 155 -3.04 1.25 11.87
CA ARG A 155 -3.79 2.36 11.30
C ARG A 155 -2.93 3.61 11.33
N CYS A 156 -2.80 4.29 10.18
CA CYS A 156 -2.02 5.51 10.03
C CYS A 156 -2.88 6.78 9.90
N GLY A 157 -4.20 6.66 10.06
CA GLY A 157 -5.11 7.79 9.98
C GLY A 157 -6.57 7.41 10.12
N GLY A 158 -7.44 8.41 10.08
CA GLY A 158 -8.88 8.28 10.23
C GLY A 158 -9.60 9.61 10.13
N PRO A 159 -10.88 9.68 10.54
CA PRO A 159 -11.67 10.90 10.45
C PRO A 159 -11.33 11.94 11.53
N ALA A 160 -10.64 11.56 12.59
CA ALA A 160 -10.28 12.43 13.72
C ALA A 160 -8.76 12.46 13.96
N ALA A 161 -8.27 13.49 14.61
CA ALA A 161 -6.85 13.74 14.84
C ALA A 161 -6.14 12.61 15.60
N ASP A 162 -6.81 12.01 16.57
CA ASP A 162 -6.32 10.91 17.41
C ASP A 162 -6.15 9.58 16.66
N ALA A 163 -6.71 9.48 15.44
CA ALA A 163 -6.53 8.32 14.58
C ALA A 163 -5.16 8.29 13.86
N PHE A 164 -4.37 9.36 13.98
CA PHE A 164 -3.05 9.47 13.37
C PHE A 164 -1.98 9.17 14.43
N PRO A 165 -1.27 8.03 14.35
CA PRO A 165 -0.23 7.71 15.31
C PRO A 165 0.91 8.72 15.23
N ARG A 166 1.56 8.99 16.36
CA ARG A 166 2.78 9.78 16.36
C ARG A 166 3.89 9.03 15.62
N ALA A 167 4.82 9.76 15.04
CA ALA A 167 5.96 9.15 14.36
C ALA A 167 6.80 8.24 15.28
N GLU A 168 6.88 8.59 16.57
CA GLU A 168 7.57 7.79 17.59
C GLU A 168 6.90 6.44 17.80
N ASP A 169 5.56 6.43 17.93
CA ASP A 169 4.79 5.21 18.20
C ASP A 169 4.80 4.28 16.97
N LEU A 170 4.63 4.85 15.77
CA LEU A 170 4.73 4.11 14.51
C LEU A 170 6.16 3.59 14.28
N GLY A 171 7.18 4.41 14.58
CA GLY A 171 8.58 4.03 14.47
C GLY A 171 8.96 2.90 15.42
N ALA A 172 8.44 2.91 16.67
CA ALA A 172 8.65 1.84 17.63
C ALA A 172 8.05 0.51 17.13
N LEU A 173 6.85 0.52 16.54
CA LEU A 173 6.26 -0.67 15.94
C LEU A 173 7.08 -1.17 14.76
N ILE A 174 7.55 -0.29 13.88
CA ILE A 174 8.39 -0.66 12.73
C ILE A 174 9.71 -1.28 13.21
N ALA A 175 10.35 -0.69 14.21
CA ALA A 175 11.60 -1.21 14.79
C ALA A 175 11.39 -2.61 15.40
N HIS A 176 10.30 -2.79 16.15
CA HIS A 176 9.91 -4.10 16.71
C HIS A 176 9.72 -5.15 15.60
N CYS A 177 8.96 -4.81 14.55
CA CYS A 177 8.74 -5.71 13.42
C CYS A 177 10.06 -6.09 12.72
N ALA A 178 10.98 -5.13 12.56
CA ALA A 178 12.28 -5.39 11.94
C ALA A 178 13.19 -6.27 12.80
N GLU A 179 13.21 -6.03 14.12
CA GLU A 179 14.00 -6.80 15.10
C GLU A 179 13.56 -8.26 15.18
N HIS A 180 12.25 -8.49 15.19
CA HIS A 180 11.66 -9.82 15.41
C HIS A 180 11.21 -10.53 14.12
N GLY A 181 11.37 -9.89 12.94
CA GLY A 181 10.92 -10.45 11.66
C GLY A 181 9.40 -10.56 11.53
N VAL A 182 8.63 -9.79 12.30
CA VAL A 182 7.17 -9.83 12.30
C VAL A 182 6.63 -9.06 11.10
N PRO A 183 5.90 -9.70 10.18
CA PRO A 183 5.33 -8.98 9.05
C PRO A 183 4.17 -8.09 9.49
N PHE A 184 4.02 -6.96 8.82
CA PHE A 184 2.93 -6.05 9.12
C PHE A 184 2.32 -5.41 7.87
N LYS A 185 1.12 -4.85 8.06
CA LYS A 185 0.40 -4.04 7.07
C LYS A 185 0.09 -2.67 7.65
N ALA A 186 -0.06 -1.69 6.76
CA ALA A 186 -0.58 -0.37 7.14
C ALA A 186 -1.94 -0.12 6.48
N THR A 187 -2.73 0.78 7.07
CA THR A 187 -4.04 1.14 6.54
C THR A 187 -4.41 2.57 6.92
N ALA A 188 -5.28 3.18 6.13
CA ALA A 188 -5.82 4.52 6.31
C ALA A 188 -4.75 5.64 6.36
N GLY A 189 -5.12 6.85 6.01
CA GLY A 189 -4.28 8.05 6.15
C GLY A 189 -3.08 8.18 5.19
N LEU A 190 -2.73 7.14 4.45
CA LEU A 190 -1.57 7.09 3.56
C LEU A 190 -1.94 7.48 2.11
N HIS A 191 -2.59 8.63 1.94
CA HIS A 191 -3.09 9.06 0.63
C HIS A 191 -2.03 9.74 -0.24
N ASN A 192 -0.95 10.25 0.36
CA ASN A 192 0.13 10.95 -0.33
C ASN A 192 1.47 10.25 -0.08
N ALA A 193 2.40 10.38 -1.02
CA ALA A 193 3.73 9.79 -0.87
C ALA A 193 4.51 10.39 0.30
N VAL A 194 4.44 11.70 0.50
CA VAL A 194 5.27 12.42 1.46
C VAL A 194 4.44 12.95 2.64
N ARG A 195 5.03 12.88 3.84
CA ARG A 195 4.49 13.48 5.07
C ARG A 195 4.15 14.95 4.85
N HIS A 196 2.98 15.36 5.29
CA HIS A 196 2.51 16.74 5.20
C HIS A 196 1.60 17.10 6.37
N PHE A 197 1.50 18.39 6.68
CA PHE A 197 0.56 18.90 7.67
C PHE A 197 -0.83 19.05 7.06
N ASP A 198 -1.84 18.55 7.77
CA ASP A 198 -3.25 18.73 7.44
C ASP A 198 -3.85 19.82 8.33
N PRO A 199 -4.07 21.04 7.80
CA PRO A 199 -4.58 22.15 8.60
C PRO A 199 -6.05 21.95 9.04
N ALA A 200 -6.83 21.12 8.35
CA ALA A 200 -8.22 20.88 8.70
C ALA A 200 -8.35 20.02 9.98
N LEU A 201 -7.42 19.10 10.17
CA LEU A 201 -7.37 18.22 11.36
C LEU A 201 -6.33 18.67 12.39
N GLY A 202 -5.42 19.59 12.02
CA GLY A 202 -4.34 20.04 12.87
C GLY A 202 -3.28 18.97 13.16
N VAL A 203 -3.09 18.01 12.24
CA VAL A 203 -2.17 16.88 12.39
C VAL A 203 -1.19 16.77 11.23
N ASP A 204 -0.07 16.12 11.50
CA ASP A 204 0.82 15.66 10.44
C ASP A 204 0.38 14.27 9.94
N ARG A 205 0.08 14.17 8.64
CA ARG A 205 -0.22 12.90 7.98
C ARG A 205 1.04 12.20 7.55
N HIS A 206 1.14 10.90 7.78
CA HIS A 206 2.26 10.11 7.27
C HIS A 206 2.15 9.94 5.75
N GLY A 207 3.31 9.97 5.07
CA GLY A 207 3.41 9.60 3.67
C GLY A 207 3.72 8.10 3.52
N PHE A 208 3.17 7.47 2.47
CA PHE A 208 3.47 6.05 2.24
C PHE A 208 4.95 5.83 1.86
N LEU A 209 5.60 6.78 1.18
CA LEU A 209 7.04 6.72 0.88
C LEU A 209 7.87 6.84 2.16
N ASN A 210 7.48 7.74 3.08
CA ASN A 210 8.12 7.81 4.39
C ASN A 210 8.02 6.46 5.14
N LEU A 211 6.83 5.83 5.12
CA LEU A 211 6.62 4.53 5.76
C LEU A 211 7.55 3.45 5.17
N VAL A 212 7.56 3.29 3.84
CA VAL A 212 8.41 2.31 3.16
C VAL A 212 9.88 2.51 3.48
N LEU A 213 10.35 3.77 3.42
CA LEU A 213 11.74 4.10 3.71
C LEU A 213 12.09 3.98 5.20
N ALA A 214 11.13 4.21 6.10
CA ALA A 214 11.32 3.95 7.53
C ALA A 214 11.53 2.47 7.82
N VAL A 215 10.83 1.57 7.10
CA VAL A 215 11.08 0.12 7.19
C VAL A 215 12.48 -0.22 6.67
N CYS A 216 12.91 0.37 5.55
CA CYS A 216 14.29 0.20 5.05
C CYS A 216 15.33 0.66 6.08
N ALA A 217 15.08 1.78 6.76
CA ALA A 217 15.97 2.26 7.83
C ALA A 217 16.05 1.26 8.99
N ALA A 218 14.90 0.77 9.46
CA ALA A 218 14.85 -0.22 10.54
C ALA A 218 15.56 -1.53 10.20
N VAL A 219 15.38 -2.05 8.97
CA VAL A 219 16.08 -3.24 8.45
C VAL A 219 17.60 -3.06 8.48
N GLN A 220 18.07 -1.82 8.31
CA GLN A 220 19.50 -1.46 8.38
C GLN A 220 19.97 -1.08 9.79
N GLY A 221 19.16 -1.26 10.83
CA GLY A 221 19.47 -0.86 12.20
C GLY A 221 19.53 0.66 12.42
N ARG A 222 18.90 1.45 11.53
CA ARG A 222 18.82 2.91 11.62
C ARG A 222 17.47 3.34 12.21
N ASP A 223 17.41 4.56 12.74
CA ASP A 223 16.19 5.13 13.34
C ASP A 223 15.07 5.33 12.29
N PRO A 224 13.94 4.60 12.37
CA PRO A 224 12.81 4.79 11.49
C PRO A 224 12.05 6.10 11.77
N VAL A 225 12.08 6.63 12.99
CA VAL A 225 11.36 7.87 13.38
C VAL A 225 11.88 9.06 12.60
N ALA A 226 13.21 9.14 12.45
CA ALA A 226 13.84 10.23 11.67
C ALA A 226 13.30 10.26 10.22
N VAL A 227 13.12 9.08 9.59
CA VAL A 227 12.59 8.97 8.23
C VAL A 227 11.09 9.28 8.17
N LEU A 228 10.31 8.83 9.16
CA LEU A 228 8.88 9.14 9.24
C LEU A 228 8.60 10.64 9.34
N LYS A 229 9.53 11.42 9.91
CA LYS A 229 9.40 12.87 10.08
C LYS A 229 9.90 13.71 8.89
N LEU A 230 10.55 13.10 7.90
CA LEU A 230 11.06 13.84 6.75
C LEU A 230 9.93 14.43 5.90
N THR A 231 10.12 15.69 5.50
CA THR A 231 9.25 16.42 4.56
C THR A 231 10.01 16.89 3.32
N ASP A 232 11.34 16.72 3.29
CA ASP A 232 12.18 17.01 2.12
C ASP A 232 11.93 15.96 1.01
N VAL A 233 11.13 16.33 0.02
CA VAL A 233 10.78 15.48 -1.12
C VAL A 233 12.04 14.99 -1.87
N GLY A 234 12.97 15.91 -2.16
CA GLY A 234 14.20 15.57 -2.88
C GLY A 234 15.08 14.60 -2.08
N GLY A 235 15.17 14.76 -0.77
CA GLY A 235 15.88 13.86 0.13
C GLY A 235 15.26 12.46 0.15
N LEU A 236 13.92 12.38 0.23
CA LEU A 236 13.21 11.09 0.19
C LEU A 236 13.40 10.38 -1.15
N VAL A 237 13.32 11.10 -2.27
CA VAL A 237 13.54 10.53 -3.60
C VAL A 237 14.96 9.97 -3.74
N ARG A 238 15.98 10.75 -3.36
CA ARG A 238 17.37 10.27 -3.37
C ARG A 238 17.57 9.05 -2.46
N THR A 239 16.94 9.05 -1.30
CA THR A 239 16.99 7.90 -0.38
C THR A 239 16.36 6.67 -1.01
N ALA A 240 15.18 6.81 -1.64
CA ALA A 240 14.50 5.69 -2.29
C ALA A 240 15.32 5.10 -3.44
N GLN A 241 15.95 5.95 -4.26
CA GLN A 241 16.80 5.55 -5.38
C GLN A 241 18.10 4.86 -4.93
N ALA A 242 18.57 5.16 -3.72
CA ALA A 242 19.78 4.59 -3.14
C ALA A 242 19.54 3.32 -2.29
N VAL A 243 18.30 2.84 -2.15
CA VAL A 243 17.99 1.62 -1.39
C VAL A 243 18.57 0.40 -2.10
N PRO A 244 19.48 -0.37 -1.47
CA PRO A 244 19.95 -1.62 -2.04
C PRO A 244 18.83 -2.64 -2.23
N GLU A 245 18.95 -3.50 -3.23
CA GLU A 245 17.89 -4.46 -3.58
C GLU A 245 17.59 -5.44 -2.44
N GLU A 246 18.63 -5.91 -1.74
CA GLU A 246 18.47 -6.78 -0.57
C GLU A 246 17.73 -6.10 0.59
N VAL A 247 17.97 -4.79 0.79
CA VAL A 247 17.24 -4.00 1.81
C VAL A 247 15.79 -3.81 1.38
N ALA A 248 15.55 -3.50 0.10
CA ALA A 248 14.21 -3.37 -0.44
C ALA A 248 13.42 -4.67 -0.29
N THR A 249 14.02 -5.81 -0.60
CA THR A 249 13.41 -7.13 -0.47
C THR A 249 13.04 -7.43 0.99
N ARG A 250 14.00 -7.26 1.93
CA ARG A 250 13.74 -7.44 3.35
C ARG A 250 12.67 -6.50 3.89
N ALA A 251 12.69 -5.25 3.48
CA ALA A 251 11.68 -4.27 3.88
C ALA A 251 10.27 -4.67 3.38
N ARG A 252 10.17 -5.26 2.18
CA ARG A 252 8.90 -5.73 1.60
C ARG A 252 8.40 -7.05 2.19
N GLU A 253 9.28 -7.89 2.72
CA GLU A 253 8.91 -9.06 3.55
C GLU A 253 8.22 -8.63 4.85
N LEU A 254 8.68 -7.52 5.44
CA LEU A 254 8.09 -6.95 6.67
C LEU A 254 6.82 -6.14 6.37
N LEU A 255 6.91 -5.09 5.56
CA LEU A 255 5.76 -4.32 5.13
C LEU A 255 5.11 -5.02 3.94
N VAL A 256 4.15 -5.90 4.21
CA VAL A 256 3.49 -6.73 3.19
C VAL A 256 2.73 -5.88 2.17
N SER A 257 1.94 -4.92 2.64
CA SER A 257 1.22 -3.95 1.81
C SER A 257 0.57 -2.87 2.68
N TYR A 258 0.02 -1.86 2.04
CA TYR A 258 -0.95 -1.00 2.70
C TYR A 258 -2.25 -0.89 1.88
N GLY A 259 -3.38 -0.70 2.57
CA GLY A 259 -4.68 -0.50 1.94
C GLY A 259 -4.86 0.95 1.49
N SER A 260 -5.16 1.15 0.20
CA SER A 260 -5.50 2.46 -0.36
C SER A 260 -6.90 2.47 -0.95
N CYS A 261 -7.68 3.50 -0.63
CA CYS A 261 -9.01 3.69 -1.22
C CYS A 261 -8.96 4.11 -2.70
N SER A 262 -7.79 4.60 -3.18
CA SER A 262 -7.48 4.84 -4.58
C SER A 262 -6.27 4.00 -4.97
N THR A 263 -6.39 3.20 -6.02
CA THR A 263 -5.28 2.43 -6.59
C THR A 263 -4.39 3.26 -7.50
N GLY A 264 -4.96 4.29 -8.15
CA GLY A 264 -4.23 5.19 -9.06
C GLY A 264 -3.32 6.19 -8.33
N THR A 265 -3.81 6.83 -7.28
CA THR A 265 -3.06 7.91 -6.59
C THR A 265 -1.64 7.49 -6.16
N PRO A 266 -1.40 6.32 -5.54
CA PRO A 266 -0.04 5.91 -5.21
C PRO A 266 0.87 5.71 -6.42
N ILE A 267 0.33 5.23 -7.53
CA ILE A 267 1.06 5.06 -8.79
C ILE A 267 1.43 6.44 -9.36
N ASP A 268 0.45 7.35 -9.44
CA ASP A 268 0.64 8.71 -9.94
C ASP A 268 1.69 9.48 -9.13
N ASP A 269 1.65 9.37 -7.80
CA ASP A 269 2.64 9.96 -6.92
C ASP A 269 4.05 9.42 -7.19
N LEU A 270 4.21 8.09 -7.31
CA LEU A 270 5.51 7.48 -7.61
C LEU A 270 6.04 7.89 -8.99
N VAL A 271 5.18 8.01 -10.00
CA VAL A 271 5.52 8.52 -11.33
C VAL A 271 5.94 9.99 -11.25
N ALA A 272 5.17 10.83 -10.56
CA ALA A 272 5.45 12.25 -10.39
C ALA A 272 6.79 12.49 -9.67
N LEU A 273 7.16 11.60 -8.74
CA LEU A 273 8.45 11.62 -8.05
C LEU A 273 9.61 11.02 -8.87
N GLY A 274 9.35 10.47 -10.06
CA GLY A 274 10.38 9.82 -10.88
C GLY A 274 10.93 8.53 -10.27
N LEU A 275 10.17 7.87 -9.40
CA LEU A 275 10.56 6.62 -8.73
C LEU A 275 10.15 5.37 -9.52
N ILE A 276 9.13 5.48 -10.36
CA ILE A 276 8.74 4.46 -11.35
C ILE A 276 8.50 5.12 -12.72
N ALA A 277 8.60 4.34 -13.78
CA ALA A 277 8.29 4.82 -15.12
C ALA A 277 6.76 4.91 -15.30
N HIS A 278 6.32 5.93 -16.05
CA HIS A 278 4.93 5.99 -16.50
C HIS A 278 4.64 4.80 -17.42
N ARG A 279 3.66 3.98 -17.09
CA ARG A 279 3.20 2.92 -17.97
C ARG A 279 2.05 3.49 -18.82
N PRO A 280 2.18 3.54 -20.16
CA PRO A 280 1.06 3.92 -21.00
C PRO A 280 -0.11 2.93 -20.79
N PRO A 281 -1.37 3.38 -20.87
CA PRO A 281 -2.51 2.47 -20.78
C PRO A 281 -2.36 1.35 -21.82
N SER A 282 -2.69 0.12 -21.42
CA SER A 282 -2.64 -1.03 -22.33
C SER A 282 -3.51 -0.74 -23.58
N PRO A 283 -3.04 -1.03 -24.79
CA PRO A 283 -3.84 -0.81 -25.99
C PRO A 283 -5.11 -1.69 -25.91
N GLY A 284 -6.26 -1.08 -25.66
CA GLY A 284 -7.54 -1.77 -25.55
C GLY A 284 -8.58 -1.11 -24.63
N THR A 285 -8.19 -0.14 -23.79
CA THR A 285 -9.09 0.56 -22.87
C THR A 285 -9.32 2.03 -23.25
N GLY A 286 -9.35 2.35 -24.54
CA GLY A 286 -9.91 3.63 -24.98
C GLY A 286 -11.42 3.66 -24.73
N PRO A 287 -12.00 4.78 -24.26
CA PRO A 287 -13.45 4.93 -24.27
C PRO A 287 -13.94 4.71 -25.70
N GLY A 288 -14.89 3.78 -25.88
CA GLY A 288 -15.52 3.56 -27.16
C GLY A 288 -16.06 4.88 -27.69
N PRO A 289 -16.19 5.06 -29.04
CA PRO A 289 -16.62 6.29 -29.62
C PRO A 289 -17.98 6.69 -29.02
N VAL A 290 -18.03 7.87 -28.42
CA VAL A 290 -19.26 8.48 -27.93
C VAL A 290 -20.20 8.63 -29.14
N PRO A 291 -21.42 8.06 -29.15
CA PRO A 291 -22.34 8.24 -30.26
C PRO A 291 -22.68 9.72 -30.39
N GLY A 292 -22.30 10.29 -31.53
CA GLY A 292 -22.78 11.47 -32.20
C GLY A 292 -23.46 12.58 -31.38
N THR A 293 -22.69 13.62 -31.05
CA THR A 293 -23.23 14.99 -31.02
C THR A 293 -22.89 15.63 -32.37
N THR A 294 -23.81 15.53 -33.32
CA THR A 294 -23.80 16.39 -34.51
C THR A 294 -24.09 17.80 -34.04
N PHE A 295 -23.09 18.66 -34.06
CA PHE A 295 -23.30 20.10 -34.04
C PHE A 295 -23.80 20.49 -35.43
N ASP A 296 -25.07 20.82 -35.48
CA ASP A 296 -25.74 21.41 -36.65
C ASP A 296 -25.28 22.86 -36.75
N THR A 297 -24.40 23.11 -37.72
CA THR A 297 -24.03 24.48 -38.14
C THR A 297 -24.90 24.83 -39.36
N ALA A 298 -25.96 25.53 -39.13
CA ALA A 298 -26.67 26.24 -40.20
C ALA A 298 -27.13 27.60 -39.67
N GLU A 299 -26.48 28.58 -40.24
CA GLU A 299 -27.08 29.78 -40.86
C GLU A 299 -28.09 30.60 -40.03
N GLU A 300 -27.76 31.87 -39.79
CA GLU A 300 -28.55 32.90 -40.50
C GLU A 300 -27.81 34.25 -40.51
N ILE A 301 -27.57 34.72 -41.77
CA ILE A 301 -27.29 36.10 -42.08
C ILE A 301 -28.61 36.74 -42.48
N ALA A 302 -29.08 37.74 -41.78
CA ALA A 302 -29.87 38.87 -42.29
C ALA A 302 -29.99 39.99 -41.25
#